data_1ecba265c26f018b75125322d2be9d26
#
_entry.id   1ecba265c26f018b75125322d2be9d26
#
_cell.length_a   1.000
_cell.length_b   1.000
_cell.length_c   1.000
_cell.angle_alpha   90.00
_cell.angle_beta   90.00
_cell.angle_gamma   90.00
#
_symmetry.space_group_name_H-M   'P 1'
#
loop_
_entity.id
_entity.type
_entity.pdbx_description
1 polymer ?
#
loop_
_entity_poly.entity_id
_entity_poly.type
_entity_poly.pdbx_seq_one_letter_code
_entity_poly.pdbx_strand_id
1 'polypeptide(L)'
;MKITPITYSQVVTNKVLSNNTNIPVCANRHKQITQLSNAFYYPVNFSGKTKRTYESDKPKLKERSGDFTVCKISDIPCPACGKKMMNRTTFDKFAHNLAQVPPEDYLYFLADYYDYMRPVEASVYKEICIESQKSGASTDIRELLVSLRDHKLPILQEAQMRQVNKMTALAKSLPEDEKKALLDKITKLKQEIRRKNATAPFRRKIMLNRISKVKIRNPRKYEKLQRIAKNFPTSSDMNSAWIVKYSGKDKRGKDWDSYTIALRFLQSSVANTDHIVAYGINNNHDDISNYMAMHYACNGQKENKPFLQWLYEDKDNRIKYMIDYFDHVDELIRTKKIKKKMYKNYVAYATETIFEASKGELNLTTRYPKR
;
A
#
# COMPACT_ATOMS: atom_id res chain seq x y z
N MET A 1 36.88 12.50 34.90
CA MET A 1 36.13 12.72 33.64
C MET A 1 34.68 12.33 33.88
N LYS A 2 33.77 13.28 33.93
CA LYS A 2 32.33 13.00 34.04
C LYS A 2 31.81 12.73 32.63
N ILE A 3 31.45 11.48 32.35
CA ILE A 3 30.77 11.10 31.13
C ILE A 3 29.31 11.53 31.30
N THR A 4 28.89 12.57 30.57
CA THR A 4 27.49 12.98 30.50
C THR A 4 26.75 11.92 29.66
N PRO A 5 25.63 11.34 30.15
CA PRO A 5 24.88 10.42 29.36
C PRO A 5 24.30 11.12 28.14
N ILE A 6 24.58 10.62 26.95
CA ILE A 6 23.93 11.07 25.71
C ILE A 6 22.47 10.68 25.83
N THR A 7 21.59 11.67 25.92
CA THR A 7 20.14 11.40 25.98
C THR A 7 19.68 10.78 24.66
N TYR A 8 18.87 9.73 24.75
CA TYR A 8 18.31 8.96 23.64
C TYR A 8 17.69 9.85 22.53
N SER A 9 17.18 11.04 22.89
CA SER A 9 16.62 12.03 21.97
C SER A 9 17.61 12.56 20.92
N GLN A 10 18.91 12.68 21.25
CA GLN A 10 19.91 13.18 20.31
C GLN A 10 20.29 12.14 19.25
N VAL A 11 20.23 10.85 19.58
CA VAL A 11 20.52 9.76 18.65
C VAL A 11 19.40 9.61 17.61
N VAL A 12 18.14 9.79 18.01
CA VAL A 12 16.99 9.66 17.12
C VAL A 12 16.88 10.82 16.13
N THR A 13 17.11 12.06 16.58
CA THR A 13 17.11 13.23 15.69
C THR A 13 18.19 13.12 14.62
N ASN A 14 19.37 12.63 14.96
CA ASN A 14 20.45 12.44 13.99
C ASN A 14 20.16 11.28 13.01
N LYS A 15 19.52 10.19 13.47
CA LYS A 15 19.18 9.03 12.61
C LYS A 15 18.04 9.35 11.62
N VAL A 16 17.10 10.21 11.99
CA VAL A 16 15.98 10.63 11.13
C VAL A 16 16.38 11.77 10.19
N LEU A 17 17.30 12.65 10.60
CA LEU A 17 17.73 13.81 9.82
C LEU A 17 18.92 13.52 8.89
N SER A 18 19.81 12.56 9.22
CA SER A 18 20.97 12.24 8.39
C SER A 18 20.63 11.53 7.07
N ASN A 19 19.40 11.02 6.90
CA ASN A 19 18.93 10.44 5.65
C ASN A 19 18.23 11.44 4.71
N ASN A 20 18.43 12.75 4.93
CA ASN A 20 17.79 13.83 4.17
C ASN A 20 18.64 14.31 2.99
N THR A 21 19.29 13.43 2.25
CA THR A 21 19.85 13.80 0.96
C THR A 21 18.97 13.21 -0.16
N ASN A 22 18.34 14.13 -0.90
CA ASN A 22 17.61 13.90 -2.15
C ASN A 22 16.21 13.26 -2.05
N ILE A 23 15.21 14.07 -1.69
CA ILE A 23 13.82 13.83 -2.09
C ILE A 23 13.58 14.62 -3.38
N PRO A 24 13.47 14.00 -4.55
CA PRO A 24 12.93 14.68 -5.72
C PRO A 24 11.44 14.91 -5.48
N VAL A 25 11.02 16.17 -5.59
CA VAL A 25 9.59 16.54 -5.65
C VAL A 25 8.98 15.88 -6.87
N CYS A 26 8.26 14.77 -6.67
CA CYS A 26 7.54 14.05 -7.72
C CYS A 26 6.25 14.80 -8.11
N ALA A 27 6.37 15.96 -8.76
CA ALA A 27 5.23 16.74 -9.23
C ALA A 27 4.85 16.49 -10.71
N ASN A 28 5.57 15.67 -11.50
CA ASN A 28 5.37 15.69 -12.97
C ASN A 28 5.37 14.32 -13.69
N ARG A 29 5.05 13.18 -13.06
CA ARG A 29 5.01 11.87 -13.77
C ARG A 29 3.63 11.31 -14.13
N HIS A 30 2.55 12.07 -13.97
CA HIS A 30 1.20 11.56 -14.30
C HIS A 30 0.79 11.68 -15.77
N LYS A 31 1.62 12.19 -16.68
CA LYS A 31 1.18 12.48 -18.06
C LYS A 31 1.36 11.35 -19.09
N GLN A 32 2.10 10.29 -18.83
CA GLN A 32 2.36 9.25 -19.85
C GLN A 32 1.57 7.93 -19.71
N ILE A 33 0.91 7.68 -18.57
CA ILE A 33 0.19 6.40 -18.35
C ILE A 33 -1.21 6.38 -18.99
N THR A 34 -1.70 7.50 -19.52
CA THR A 34 -3.10 7.65 -19.94
C THR A 34 -3.41 7.08 -21.32
N GLN A 35 -2.43 6.73 -22.15
CA GLN A 35 -2.70 6.22 -23.51
C GLN A 35 -2.76 4.69 -23.62
N LEU A 36 -2.22 3.94 -22.66
CA LEU A 36 -2.22 2.46 -22.67
C LEU A 36 -3.40 1.82 -21.94
N SER A 37 -4.14 2.57 -21.11
CA SER A 37 -5.23 2.01 -20.31
C SER A 37 -6.51 1.67 -21.07
N ASN A 38 -6.67 2.10 -22.30
CA ASN A 38 -7.88 1.85 -23.10
C ASN A 38 -7.81 0.59 -23.97
N ALA A 39 -6.66 -0.07 -24.07
CA ALA A 39 -6.47 -1.22 -24.96
C ALA A 39 -6.78 -2.58 -24.33
N PHE A 40 -6.98 -2.69 -23.01
CA PHE A 40 -7.08 -3.98 -22.32
C PHE A 40 -8.30 -4.14 -21.39
N TYR A 41 -9.39 -3.43 -21.61
CA TYR A 41 -10.66 -3.78 -21.00
C TYR A 41 -11.34 -4.90 -21.80
N TYR A 42 -10.91 -6.14 -21.59
CA TYR A 42 -11.80 -7.27 -21.84
C TYR A 42 -12.72 -7.40 -20.62
N PRO A 43 -14.05 -7.32 -20.79
CA PRO A 43 -14.97 -7.70 -19.73
C PRO A 43 -14.79 -9.20 -19.51
N VAL A 44 -14.13 -9.58 -18.42
CA VAL A 44 -14.10 -10.98 -17.97
C VAL A 44 -15.48 -11.23 -17.38
N ASN A 45 -16.36 -11.82 -18.18
CA ASN A 45 -17.61 -12.39 -17.71
C ASN A 45 -17.28 -13.57 -16.79
N PHE A 46 -17.49 -13.39 -15.49
CA PHE A 46 -17.34 -14.43 -14.47
C PHE A 46 -18.49 -15.47 -14.45
N SER A 47 -19.20 -15.67 -15.55
CA SER A 47 -20.21 -16.73 -15.70
C SER A 47 -19.76 -17.79 -16.70
N GLY A 48 -18.86 -18.66 -16.26
CA GLY A 48 -18.47 -19.81 -17.07
C GLY A 48 -17.42 -20.65 -16.37
N LYS A 49 -17.82 -21.81 -15.86
CA LYS A 49 -16.93 -22.87 -15.38
C LYS A 49 -16.09 -23.42 -16.54
N THR A 50 -15.11 -22.73 -17.02
CA THR A 50 -14.06 -23.30 -17.85
C THR A 50 -12.90 -23.65 -16.93
N LYS A 51 -12.84 -24.91 -16.48
CA LYS A 51 -11.63 -25.55 -15.98
C LYS A 51 -10.56 -25.48 -17.07
N ARG A 52 -9.77 -24.42 -17.09
CA ARG A 52 -8.46 -24.47 -17.74
C ARG A 52 -7.52 -25.11 -16.74
N THR A 53 -7.32 -26.41 -16.87
CA THR A 53 -6.24 -27.15 -16.23
C THR A 53 -4.93 -26.63 -16.83
N TYR A 54 -4.23 -25.75 -16.10
CA TYR A 54 -2.82 -25.48 -16.34
C TYR A 54 -2.06 -26.69 -15.75
N GLU A 55 -1.92 -27.76 -16.53
CA GLU A 55 -0.94 -28.80 -16.24
C GLU A 55 0.43 -28.25 -16.62
N SER A 56 1.15 -27.71 -15.64
CA SER A 56 2.57 -27.43 -15.84
C SER A 56 3.34 -28.73 -15.62
N ASP A 57 4.25 -29.08 -16.53
CA ASP A 57 5.21 -30.20 -16.40
C ASP A 57 6.23 -29.96 -15.26
N LYS A 58 6.04 -28.94 -14.46
CA LYS A 58 6.89 -28.59 -13.31
C LYS A 58 6.63 -29.54 -12.16
N PRO A 59 7.68 -30.03 -11.50
CA PRO A 59 7.51 -30.82 -10.28
C PRO A 59 6.73 -30.00 -9.25
N LYS A 60 5.59 -30.52 -8.79
CA LYS A 60 4.74 -29.87 -7.78
C LYS A 60 5.49 -29.84 -6.45
N LEU A 61 6.10 -28.69 -6.14
CA LEU A 61 6.78 -28.45 -4.87
C LEU A 61 5.72 -28.07 -3.82
N LYS A 62 5.03 -29.09 -3.26
CA LYS A 62 3.88 -28.88 -2.37
C LYS A 62 4.31 -28.36 -1.00
N GLU A 63 3.89 -27.18 -0.65
CA GLU A 63 3.91 -26.63 0.70
C GLU A 63 2.66 -25.76 0.90
N ARG A 64 2.01 -25.89 2.07
CA ARG A 64 0.85 -25.02 2.39
C ARG A 64 1.30 -23.58 2.47
N SER A 65 0.46 -22.65 2.02
CA SER A 65 0.78 -21.22 2.05
C SER A 65 1.15 -20.69 3.45
N GLY A 66 0.53 -21.21 4.51
CA GLY A 66 0.87 -20.88 5.90
C GLY A 66 2.24 -21.39 6.37
N ASP A 67 2.82 -22.35 5.65
CA ASP A 67 4.11 -22.97 5.98
C ASP A 67 5.28 -22.42 5.15
N PHE A 68 5.00 -21.54 4.18
CA PHE A 68 5.99 -21.02 3.27
C PHE A 68 7.21 -20.47 3.99
N THR A 69 8.34 -21.16 3.84
CA THR A 69 9.53 -20.95 4.66
C THR A 69 10.09 -19.53 4.53
N VAL A 70 9.97 -18.89 3.37
CA VAL A 70 10.44 -17.52 3.14
C VAL A 70 9.74 -16.52 4.07
N CYS A 71 8.45 -16.70 4.37
CA CYS A 71 7.72 -15.86 5.32
C CYS A 71 8.19 -16.00 6.78
N LYS A 72 8.96 -17.05 7.09
CA LYS A 72 9.51 -17.28 8.43
C LYS A 72 10.85 -16.59 8.67
N ILE A 73 11.37 -15.86 7.68
CA ILE A 73 12.64 -15.13 7.72
C ILE A 73 12.35 -13.64 7.68
N SER A 74 12.98 -12.88 8.57
CA SER A 74 12.92 -11.41 8.56
C SER A 74 13.95 -10.80 7.60
N ASP A 75 13.85 -9.52 7.36
CA ASP A 75 14.75 -8.68 6.56
C ASP A 75 14.71 -8.89 5.04
N ILE A 76 13.89 -9.82 4.55
CA ILE A 76 13.67 -10.00 3.11
C ILE A 76 12.92 -8.77 2.57
N PRO A 77 13.38 -8.14 1.47
CA PRO A 77 12.68 -7.03 0.86
C PRO A 77 11.34 -7.46 0.25
N CYS A 78 10.29 -6.68 0.43
CA CYS A 78 8.98 -6.96 -0.16
C CYS A 78 8.99 -6.70 -1.68
N PRO A 79 8.58 -7.64 -2.55
CA PRO A 79 8.58 -7.46 -4.00
C PRO A 79 7.60 -6.40 -4.50
N ALA A 80 6.71 -5.90 -3.64
CA ALA A 80 5.75 -4.85 -3.99
C ALA A 80 6.21 -3.43 -3.66
N CYS A 81 7.04 -3.24 -2.61
CA CYS A 81 7.41 -1.90 -2.14
C CYS A 81 8.88 -1.74 -1.73
N GLY A 82 9.70 -2.79 -1.83
CA GLY A 82 11.12 -2.79 -1.53
C GLY A 82 11.50 -2.67 -0.05
N LYS A 83 10.54 -2.48 0.86
CA LYS A 83 10.81 -2.37 2.30
C LYS A 83 10.98 -3.76 2.93
N LYS A 84 11.80 -3.85 3.99
CA LYS A 84 12.03 -5.10 4.72
C LYS A 84 10.75 -5.64 5.32
N MET A 85 10.60 -6.96 5.30
CA MET A 85 9.48 -7.66 5.94
C MET A 85 9.91 -8.20 7.30
N MET A 86 8.98 -8.19 8.26
CA MET A 86 9.12 -8.92 9.52
C MET A 86 8.51 -10.29 9.39
N ASN A 87 9.16 -11.32 9.94
CA ASN A 87 8.44 -12.56 10.21
C ASN A 87 7.55 -12.41 11.46
N ARG A 88 6.66 -13.37 11.68
CA ARG A 88 5.72 -13.34 12.82
C ARG A 88 6.44 -13.28 14.17
N THR A 89 7.48 -14.07 14.35
CA THR A 89 8.25 -14.11 15.61
C THR A 89 8.92 -12.78 15.92
N THR A 90 9.48 -12.12 14.91
CA THR A 90 10.09 -10.78 15.07
C THR A 90 9.03 -9.74 15.44
N PHE A 91 7.85 -9.82 14.81
CA PHE A 91 6.74 -8.92 15.17
C PHE A 91 6.22 -9.18 16.59
N ASP A 92 6.10 -10.44 17.01
CA ASP A 92 5.64 -10.77 18.36
C ASP A 92 6.65 -10.30 19.43
N LYS A 93 7.96 -10.40 19.15
CA LYS A 93 9.01 -9.82 20.02
C LYS A 93 8.90 -8.29 20.06
N PHE A 94 8.70 -7.64 18.93
CA PHE A 94 8.46 -6.19 18.87
C PHE A 94 7.25 -5.81 19.73
N ALA A 95 6.12 -6.49 19.58
CA ALA A 95 4.90 -6.22 20.36
C ALA A 95 5.12 -6.41 21.87
N HIS A 96 5.82 -7.48 22.26
CA HIS A 96 6.19 -7.74 23.65
C HIS A 96 7.06 -6.61 24.22
N ASN A 97 8.11 -6.22 23.49
CA ASN A 97 9.01 -5.16 23.94
C ASN A 97 8.30 -3.81 24.01
N LEU A 98 7.46 -3.48 23.02
CA LEU A 98 6.67 -2.25 23.02
C LEU A 98 5.76 -2.16 24.26
N ALA A 99 5.19 -3.27 24.71
CA ALA A 99 4.36 -3.30 25.92
C ALA A 99 5.12 -2.98 27.23
N GLN A 100 6.45 -3.01 27.21
CA GLN A 100 7.31 -2.61 28.34
C GLN A 100 7.79 -1.17 28.27
N VAL A 101 7.53 -0.48 27.15
CA VAL A 101 7.95 0.91 26.94
C VAL A 101 6.83 1.85 27.44
N PRO A 102 7.13 2.95 28.13
CA PRO A 102 6.15 3.98 28.46
C PRO A 102 5.54 4.60 27.21
N PRO A 103 4.25 4.99 27.20
CA PRO A 103 3.58 5.55 26.01
C PRO A 103 4.27 6.77 25.40
N GLU A 104 4.89 7.61 26.23
CA GLU A 104 5.67 8.79 25.84
C GLU A 104 6.92 8.46 25.02
N ASP A 105 7.44 7.24 25.13
CA ASP A 105 8.64 6.77 24.44
C ASP A 105 8.34 5.94 23.19
N TYR A 106 7.07 5.67 22.87
CA TYR A 106 6.71 4.86 21.70
C TYR A 106 7.25 5.43 20.39
N LEU A 107 7.30 6.75 20.27
CA LEU A 107 7.83 7.39 19.07
C LEU A 107 9.32 7.07 18.88
N TYR A 108 10.09 7.13 19.97
CA TYR A 108 11.52 6.81 19.93
C TYR A 108 11.76 5.32 19.69
N PHE A 109 11.00 4.47 20.36
CA PHE A 109 11.08 3.03 20.18
C PHE A 109 10.81 2.59 18.74
N LEU A 110 9.84 3.22 18.07
CA LEU A 110 9.50 2.95 16.68
C LEU A 110 10.62 3.31 15.69
N ALA A 111 11.55 4.22 16.07
CA ALA A 111 12.65 4.60 15.19
C ALA A 111 13.56 3.43 14.83
N ASP A 112 13.79 2.50 15.74
CA ASP A 112 14.64 1.31 15.53
C ASP A 112 14.03 0.35 14.49
N TYR A 113 12.72 0.45 14.26
CA TYR A 113 11.98 -0.37 13.32
C TYR A 113 11.57 0.36 12.04
N TYR A 114 12.11 1.56 11.80
CA TYR A 114 11.75 2.41 10.65
C TYR A 114 11.91 1.70 9.30
N ASP A 115 12.95 0.87 9.13
CA ASP A 115 13.24 0.17 7.90
C ASP A 115 12.18 -0.88 7.52
N TYR A 116 11.41 -1.33 8.50
CA TYR A 116 10.29 -2.26 8.29
C TYR A 116 8.98 -1.53 7.96
N MET A 117 8.88 -0.23 8.23
CA MET A 117 7.68 0.53 7.93
C MET A 117 7.48 0.60 6.42
N ARG A 118 6.28 0.26 5.97
CA ARG A 118 5.93 0.47 4.56
C ARG A 118 5.92 1.96 4.22
N PRO A 119 5.92 2.34 2.92
CA PRO A 119 6.01 3.75 2.53
C PRO A 119 4.98 4.66 3.18
N VAL A 120 3.73 4.20 3.34
CA VAL A 120 2.65 4.99 3.97
C VAL A 120 2.94 5.21 5.46
N GLU A 121 3.21 4.13 6.20
CA GLU A 121 3.50 4.18 7.63
C GLU A 121 4.79 4.97 7.91
N ALA A 122 5.84 4.78 7.10
CA ALA A 122 7.08 5.54 7.19
C ALA A 122 6.86 7.04 6.96
N SER A 123 6.01 7.40 6.00
CA SER A 123 5.66 8.80 5.75
C SER A 123 4.88 9.43 6.90
N VAL A 124 3.88 8.70 7.45
CA VAL A 124 3.11 9.16 8.62
C VAL A 124 4.02 9.30 9.84
N TYR A 125 4.93 8.33 10.06
CA TYR A 125 5.89 8.39 11.16
C TYR A 125 6.76 9.65 11.09
N LYS A 126 7.30 9.99 9.91
CA LYS A 126 8.08 11.24 9.72
C LYS A 126 7.24 12.47 10.05
N GLU A 127 5.99 12.52 9.64
CA GLU A 127 5.10 13.65 9.95
C GLU A 127 4.84 13.78 11.46
N ILE A 128 4.66 12.67 12.16
CA ILE A 128 4.52 12.65 13.63
C ILE A 128 5.80 13.16 14.31
N CYS A 129 6.99 12.73 13.84
CA CYS A 129 8.27 13.22 14.36
C CYS A 129 8.42 14.74 14.18
N ILE A 130 8.01 15.28 13.02
CA ILE A 130 8.02 16.74 12.80
C ILE A 130 7.02 17.44 13.71
N GLU A 131 5.84 16.85 13.90
CA GLU A 131 4.81 17.42 14.78
C GLU A 131 5.29 17.46 16.24
N SER A 132 5.95 16.39 16.72
CA SER A 132 6.48 16.31 18.09
C SER A 132 7.60 17.30 18.39
N GLN A 133 8.27 17.84 17.36
CA GLN A 133 9.34 18.85 17.52
C GLN A 133 8.79 20.26 17.69
N LYS A 134 7.51 20.50 17.52
CA LYS A 134 6.91 21.81 17.75
C LYS A 134 6.89 22.15 19.23
N SER A 135 7.13 23.42 19.56
CA SER A 135 7.11 23.89 20.97
C SER A 135 5.74 23.56 21.60
N GLY A 136 5.78 22.92 22.78
CA GLY A 136 4.56 22.51 23.51
C GLY A 136 3.80 21.33 22.91
N ALA A 137 4.37 20.65 21.92
CA ALA A 137 3.76 19.44 21.37
C ALA A 137 3.85 18.27 22.38
N SER A 138 2.82 17.42 22.36
CA SER A 138 2.82 16.14 23.08
C SER A 138 3.85 15.18 22.49
N THR A 139 4.29 14.20 23.27
CA THR A 139 5.06 13.02 22.81
C THR A 139 4.15 11.81 22.58
N ASP A 140 2.89 11.88 23.02
CA ASP A 140 1.92 10.81 22.79
C ASP A 140 1.51 10.71 21.32
N ILE A 141 1.70 9.53 20.74
CA ILE A 141 1.43 9.27 19.31
C ILE A 141 -0.01 9.58 18.92
N ARG A 142 -0.98 9.29 19.79
CA ARG A 142 -2.39 9.54 19.50
C ARG A 142 -2.69 11.04 19.46
N GLU A 143 -2.17 11.81 20.40
CA GLU A 143 -2.34 13.28 20.43
C GLU A 143 -1.70 13.93 19.21
N LEU A 144 -0.50 13.49 18.84
CA LEU A 144 0.18 13.94 17.62
C LEU A 144 -0.62 13.62 16.35
N LEU A 145 -1.26 12.45 16.28
CA LEU A 145 -2.14 12.12 15.15
C LEU A 145 -3.40 12.99 15.11
N VAL A 146 -3.96 13.33 16.26
CA VAL A 146 -5.11 14.25 16.36
C VAL A 146 -4.73 15.62 15.84
N SER A 147 -3.58 16.15 16.29
CA SER A 147 -3.04 17.44 15.81
C SER A 147 -2.83 17.43 14.29
N LEU A 148 -2.15 16.42 13.76
CA LEU A 148 -1.95 16.26 12.30
C LEU A 148 -3.26 16.17 11.51
N ARG A 149 -4.25 15.46 12.04
CA ARG A 149 -5.57 15.39 11.41
C ARG A 149 -6.20 16.77 11.33
N ASP A 150 -6.18 17.52 12.43
CA ASP A 150 -6.84 18.81 12.52
C ASP A 150 -6.17 19.88 11.63
N HIS A 151 -4.86 19.73 11.37
CA HIS A 151 -4.16 20.54 10.38
C HIS A 151 -4.44 20.11 8.93
N LYS A 152 -4.38 18.80 8.62
CA LYS A 152 -4.44 18.30 7.24
C LYS A 152 -5.85 18.20 6.67
N LEU A 153 -6.83 17.86 7.50
CA LEU A 153 -8.19 17.61 7.03
C LEU A 153 -8.85 18.86 6.42
N PRO A 154 -8.72 20.07 6.98
CA PRO A 154 -9.24 21.30 6.37
C PRO A 154 -8.63 21.58 5.00
N ILE A 155 -7.29 21.42 4.85
CA ILE A 155 -6.58 21.63 3.57
C ILE A 155 -7.11 20.68 2.49
N LEU A 156 -7.26 19.39 2.85
CA LEU A 156 -7.83 18.40 1.93
C LEU A 156 -9.28 18.74 1.57
N GLN A 157 -10.11 19.11 2.55
CA GLN A 157 -11.51 19.46 2.33
C GLN A 157 -11.65 20.67 1.41
N GLU A 158 -10.79 21.69 1.59
CA GLU A 158 -10.78 22.87 0.73
C GLU A 158 -10.39 22.51 -0.71
N ALA A 159 -9.33 21.69 -0.89
CA ALA A 159 -8.92 21.21 -2.22
C ALA A 159 -10.04 20.40 -2.90
N GLN A 160 -10.76 19.56 -2.15
CA GLN A 160 -11.91 18.83 -2.63
C GLN A 160 -13.07 19.74 -3.00
N MET A 161 -13.35 20.77 -2.19
CA MET A 161 -14.41 21.74 -2.48
C MET A 161 -14.12 22.56 -3.73
N ARG A 162 -12.85 22.90 -4.01
CA ARG A 162 -12.47 23.53 -5.30
C ARG A 162 -12.86 22.66 -6.49
N GLN A 163 -12.67 21.33 -6.43
CA GLN A 163 -13.10 20.44 -7.52
C GLN A 163 -14.64 20.32 -7.60
N VAL A 164 -15.30 20.27 -6.46
CA VAL A 164 -16.78 20.29 -6.40
C VAL A 164 -17.34 21.56 -7.06
N ASN A 165 -16.73 22.71 -6.83
CA ASN A 165 -17.16 23.97 -7.46
C ASN A 165 -16.99 23.92 -8.99
N LYS A 166 -15.90 23.30 -9.50
CA LYS A 166 -15.73 23.06 -10.95
C LYS A 166 -16.82 22.14 -11.51
N MET A 167 -17.20 21.07 -10.79
CA MET A 167 -18.31 20.19 -11.21
C MET A 167 -19.65 20.94 -11.18
N THR A 168 -19.88 21.78 -10.18
CA THR A 168 -21.11 22.60 -10.09
C THR A 168 -21.21 23.63 -11.22
N ALA A 169 -20.11 24.28 -11.55
CA ALA A 169 -20.07 25.21 -12.71
C ALA A 169 -20.33 24.47 -14.03
N LEU A 170 -19.79 23.27 -14.20
CA LEU A 170 -20.09 22.42 -15.35
C LEU A 170 -21.58 22.06 -15.39
N ALA A 171 -22.16 21.63 -14.25
CA ALA A 171 -23.57 21.28 -14.16
C ALA A 171 -24.51 22.45 -14.60
N LYS A 172 -24.18 23.68 -14.21
CA LYS A 172 -24.96 24.88 -14.62
C LYS A 172 -25.01 25.10 -16.10
N SER A 173 -24.05 24.58 -16.87
CA SER A 173 -23.98 24.69 -18.33
C SER A 173 -24.67 23.56 -19.09
N LEU A 174 -25.31 22.61 -18.38
CA LEU A 174 -25.99 21.47 -18.98
C LEU A 174 -27.50 21.68 -19.14
N PRO A 175 -28.17 20.93 -20.04
CA PRO A 175 -29.62 20.86 -20.11
C PRO A 175 -30.22 20.47 -18.74
N GLU A 176 -31.45 20.85 -18.47
CA GLU A 176 -32.04 20.76 -17.12
C GLU A 176 -32.11 19.35 -16.55
N ASP A 177 -32.39 18.34 -17.40
CA ASP A 177 -32.41 16.93 -17.04
C ASP A 177 -31.02 16.43 -16.58
N GLU A 178 -29.98 16.70 -17.36
CA GLU A 178 -28.58 16.35 -17.06
C GLU A 178 -28.05 17.14 -15.86
N LYS A 179 -28.40 18.42 -15.77
CA LYS A 179 -28.03 19.32 -14.66
C LYS A 179 -28.56 18.80 -13.33
N LYS A 180 -29.88 18.46 -13.25
CA LYS A 180 -30.50 17.91 -12.06
C LYS A 180 -29.81 16.62 -11.61
N ALA A 181 -29.59 15.66 -12.55
CA ALA A 181 -28.92 14.40 -12.28
C ALA A 181 -27.51 14.59 -11.72
N LEU A 182 -26.72 15.55 -12.24
CA LEU A 182 -25.38 15.82 -11.78
C LEU A 182 -25.37 16.55 -10.44
N LEU A 183 -26.23 17.56 -10.23
CA LEU A 183 -26.33 18.32 -8.98
C LEU A 183 -26.73 17.44 -7.79
N ASP A 184 -27.62 16.46 -7.96
CA ASP A 184 -27.98 15.49 -6.91
C ASP A 184 -26.77 14.70 -6.43
N LYS A 185 -25.91 14.25 -7.38
CA LYS A 185 -24.68 13.54 -7.03
C LYS A 185 -23.66 14.45 -6.34
N ILE A 186 -23.53 15.69 -6.81
CA ILE A 186 -22.63 16.68 -6.22
C ILE A 186 -23.06 17.02 -4.79
N THR A 187 -24.34 17.16 -4.52
CA THR A 187 -24.86 17.45 -3.19
C THR A 187 -24.48 16.34 -2.20
N LYS A 188 -24.65 15.06 -2.60
CA LYS A 188 -24.20 13.92 -1.78
C LYS A 188 -22.70 13.91 -1.56
N LEU A 189 -21.91 14.26 -2.58
CA LEU A 189 -20.45 14.38 -2.44
C LEU A 189 -20.06 15.49 -1.45
N LYS A 190 -20.72 16.67 -1.50
CA LYS A 190 -20.50 17.76 -0.52
C LYS A 190 -20.73 17.30 0.92
N GLN A 191 -21.79 16.52 1.15
CA GLN A 191 -22.07 15.95 2.48
C GLN A 191 -20.95 15.00 2.93
N GLU A 192 -20.44 14.15 2.04
CA GLU A 192 -19.33 13.24 2.36
C GLU A 192 -18.01 13.97 2.64
N ILE A 193 -17.72 15.07 1.96
CA ILE A 193 -16.53 15.88 2.22
C ILE A 193 -16.56 16.49 3.62
N ARG A 194 -17.74 16.90 4.10
CA ARG A 194 -17.90 17.50 5.43
C ARG A 194 -17.77 16.48 6.57
N ARG A 195 -17.88 15.19 6.31
CA ARG A 195 -17.73 14.16 7.34
C ARG A 195 -16.27 13.99 7.77
N LYS A 196 -16.03 14.04 9.08
CA LYS A 196 -14.69 13.92 9.69
C LYS A 196 -14.40 12.50 10.19
N ASN A 197 -14.87 11.45 9.51
CA ASN A 197 -14.66 10.07 9.93
C ASN A 197 -13.81 9.24 8.93
N ALA A 198 -13.21 8.15 9.38
CA ALA A 198 -12.33 7.28 8.59
C ALA A 198 -13.01 6.63 7.38
N THR A 199 -14.35 6.47 7.39
CA THR A 199 -15.08 5.86 6.28
C THR A 199 -15.36 6.85 5.14
N ALA A 200 -15.22 8.15 5.37
CA ALA A 200 -15.48 9.17 4.37
C ALA A 200 -14.64 9.03 3.08
N PRO A 201 -13.35 8.64 3.11
CA PRO A 201 -12.56 8.40 1.90
C PRO A 201 -13.18 7.34 0.98
N PHE A 202 -13.61 6.21 1.55
CA PHE A 202 -14.25 5.14 0.80
C PHE A 202 -15.59 5.59 0.18
N ARG A 203 -16.44 6.25 0.96
CA ARG A 203 -17.73 6.79 0.46
C ARG A 203 -17.50 7.81 -0.64
N ARG A 204 -16.51 8.69 -0.53
CA ARG A 204 -16.14 9.64 -1.58
C ARG A 204 -15.76 8.92 -2.88
N LYS A 205 -14.95 7.86 -2.80
CA LYS A 205 -14.61 7.03 -3.97
C LYS A 205 -15.86 6.50 -4.67
N ILE A 206 -16.83 5.99 -3.92
CA ILE A 206 -18.12 5.53 -4.47
C ILE A 206 -18.88 6.68 -5.14
N MET A 207 -18.96 7.85 -4.49
CA MET A 207 -19.66 9.02 -5.06
C MET A 207 -19.01 9.49 -6.35
N LEU A 208 -17.67 9.57 -6.40
CA LEU A 208 -16.95 9.93 -7.61
C LEU A 208 -17.20 8.94 -8.76
N ASN A 209 -17.21 7.65 -8.46
CA ASN A 209 -17.55 6.62 -9.45
C ASN A 209 -19.00 6.76 -9.95
N ARG A 210 -19.93 7.16 -9.11
CA ARG A 210 -21.33 7.44 -9.51
C ARG A 210 -21.43 8.72 -10.34
N ILE A 211 -20.67 9.77 -10.01
CA ILE A 211 -20.60 11.03 -10.76
C ILE A 211 -20.03 10.79 -12.17
N SER A 212 -18.95 10.03 -12.26
CA SER A 212 -18.31 9.73 -13.56
C SER A 212 -19.22 8.92 -14.52
N LYS A 213 -20.29 8.30 -14.00
CA LYS A 213 -21.28 7.56 -14.79
C LYS A 213 -22.52 8.38 -15.15
N VAL A 214 -22.58 9.66 -14.77
CA VAL A 214 -23.69 10.53 -15.19
C VAL A 214 -23.63 10.72 -16.70
N LYS A 215 -24.71 10.37 -17.38
CA LYS A 215 -24.79 10.53 -18.84
C LYS A 215 -24.90 12.02 -19.20
N ILE A 216 -23.97 12.51 -19.97
CA ILE A 216 -23.94 13.87 -20.53
C ILE A 216 -23.84 13.70 -22.05
N ARG A 217 -24.81 14.28 -22.80
CA ARG A 217 -24.89 14.14 -24.27
C ARG A 217 -23.73 14.81 -24.98
N ASN A 218 -23.25 15.93 -24.42
CA ASN A 218 -22.12 16.67 -25.04
C ASN A 218 -20.79 15.96 -24.65
N PRO A 219 -20.04 15.36 -25.60
CA PRO A 219 -18.82 14.61 -25.34
C PRO A 219 -17.74 15.43 -24.63
N ARG A 220 -17.53 16.70 -25.05
CA ARG A 220 -16.51 17.56 -24.43
C ARG A 220 -16.81 17.86 -22.97
N LYS A 221 -18.09 18.07 -22.63
CA LYS A 221 -18.51 18.29 -21.24
C LYS A 221 -18.40 17.00 -20.42
N TYR A 222 -18.71 15.84 -21.01
CA TYR A 222 -18.52 14.54 -20.39
C TYR A 222 -17.04 14.28 -20.07
N GLU A 223 -16.13 14.46 -21.02
CA GLU A 223 -14.68 14.33 -20.81
C GLU A 223 -14.17 15.27 -19.72
N LYS A 224 -14.69 16.52 -19.67
CA LYS A 224 -14.35 17.48 -18.63
C LYS A 224 -14.78 16.97 -17.25
N LEU A 225 -15.97 16.38 -17.11
CA LEU A 225 -16.44 15.77 -15.88
C LEU A 225 -15.54 14.59 -15.46
N GLN A 226 -15.22 13.69 -16.38
CA GLN A 226 -14.32 12.57 -16.16
C GLN A 226 -12.96 13.04 -15.65
N ARG A 227 -12.39 14.08 -16.26
CA ARG A 227 -11.09 14.66 -15.85
C ARG A 227 -11.15 15.22 -14.44
N ILE A 228 -12.21 15.96 -14.08
CA ILE A 228 -12.39 16.52 -12.74
C ILE A 228 -12.53 15.38 -11.73
N ALA A 229 -13.32 14.35 -12.01
CA ALA A 229 -13.51 13.20 -11.13
C ALA A 229 -12.21 12.40 -10.92
N LYS A 230 -11.43 12.18 -12.00
CA LYS A 230 -10.15 11.45 -11.94
C LYS A 230 -9.09 12.19 -11.11
N ASN A 231 -9.04 13.52 -11.22
CA ASN A 231 -8.08 14.37 -10.53
C ASN A 231 -8.60 14.89 -9.18
N PHE A 232 -9.60 14.23 -8.61
CA PHE A 232 -10.17 14.63 -7.34
C PHE A 232 -9.24 14.26 -6.20
N PRO A 233 -8.82 15.21 -5.31
CA PRO A 233 -7.93 14.93 -4.22
C PRO A 233 -8.51 13.91 -3.23
N THR A 234 -7.73 12.91 -2.87
CA THR A 234 -8.12 11.88 -1.91
C THR A 234 -7.30 11.97 -0.63
N SER A 235 -7.77 11.33 0.41
CA SER A 235 -7.01 11.24 1.66
C SER A 235 -5.72 10.43 1.52
N SER A 236 -5.63 9.56 0.52
CA SER A 236 -4.41 8.80 0.23
C SER A 236 -3.29 9.69 -0.29
N ASP A 237 -3.64 10.74 -1.08
CA ASP A 237 -2.64 11.66 -1.64
C ASP A 237 -1.88 12.46 -0.58
N MET A 238 -2.42 12.54 0.64
CA MET A 238 -1.86 13.30 1.77
C MET A 238 -1.52 12.41 2.97
N ASN A 239 -1.48 11.10 2.84
CA ASN A 239 -1.41 10.13 3.95
C ASN A 239 -2.53 10.29 5.01
N SER A 240 -3.51 11.15 4.74
CA SER A 240 -4.54 11.48 5.72
C SER A 240 -5.53 10.35 5.97
N ALA A 241 -5.60 9.34 5.09
CA ALA A 241 -6.45 8.16 5.33
C ALA A 241 -6.00 7.40 6.57
N TRP A 242 -4.69 7.19 6.74
CA TRP A 242 -4.10 6.54 7.90
C TRP A 242 -4.26 7.41 9.15
N ILE A 243 -3.93 8.70 9.04
CA ILE A 243 -4.04 9.68 10.13
C ILE A 243 -5.51 9.77 10.62
N VAL A 244 -6.48 9.97 9.72
CA VAL A 244 -7.91 10.07 10.07
C VAL A 244 -8.43 8.78 10.71
N LYS A 245 -7.96 7.61 10.23
CA LYS A 245 -8.36 6.33 10.79
C LYS A 245 -7.94 6.18 12.25
N TYR A 246 -6.68 6.44 12.56
CA TYR A 246 -6.10 6.15 13.87
C TYR A 246 -6.18 7.32 14.87
N SER A 247 -6.42 8.55 14.42
CA SER A 247 -6.84 9.66 15.28
C SER A 247 -8.33 9.68 15.61
N GLY A 248 -9.12 8.79 14.99
CA GLY A 248 -10.56 8.66 15.21
C GLY A 248 -10.90 7.55 16.19
N LYS A 249 -12.11 7.01 16.02
CA LYS A 249 -12.63 5.89 16.84
C LYS A 249 -12.53 4.57 16.10
N ASP A 250 -12.39 3.49 16.84
CA ASP A 250 -12.45 2.12 16.36
C ASP A 250 -13.90 1.72 15.96
N LYS A 251 -14.07 0.46 15.53
CA LYS A 251 -15.41 -0.07 15.17
C LYS A 251 -16.38 -0.16 16.34
N ARG A 252 -15.88 -0.13 17.59
CA ARG A 252 -16.70 -0.18 18.83
C ARG A 252 -17.00 1.21 19.35
N GLY A 253 -16.58 2.27 18.67
CA GLY A 253 -16.77 3.65 19.08
C GLY A 253 -15.78 4.12 20.15
N LYS A 254 -14.76 3.33 20.47
CA LYS A 254 -13.66 3.71 21.40
C LYS A 254 -12.53 4.37 20.63
N ASP A 255 -11.85 5.29 21.28
CA ASP A 255 -10.63 5.89 20.76
C ASP A 255 -9.53 4.82 20.66
N TRP A 256 -8.70 4.91 19.62
CA TRP A 256 -7.49 4.10 19.54
C TRP A 256 -6.51 4.51 20.63
N ASP A 257 -6.00 3.55 21.39
CA ASP A 257 -4.92 3.80 22.35
C ASP A 257 -3.56 3.86 21.66
N SER A 258 -2.59 4.54 22.29
CA SER A 258 -1.26 4.80 21.74
C SER A 258 -0.48 3.51 21.49
N TYR A 259 -0.64 2.47 22.34
CA TYR A 259 -0.03 1.17 22.14
C TYR A 259 -0.54 0.50 20.87
N THR A 260 -1.85 0.45 20.68
CA THR A 260 -2.46 -0.12 19.48
C THR A 260 -2.04 0.66 18.23
N ILE A 261 -1.96 1.99 18.29
CA ILE A 261 -1.49 2.82 17.18
C ILE A 261 -0.02 2.48 16.84
N ALA A 262 0.85 2.38 17.83
CA ALA A 262 2.26 2.01 17.65
C ALA A 262 2.40 0.62 17.00
N LEU A 263 1.60 -0.38 17.43
CA LEU A 263 1.56 -1.69 16.79
C LEU A 263 1.17 -1.59 15.30
N ARG A 264 0.25 -0.69 14.93
CA ARG A 264 -0.23 -0.57 13.54
C ARG A 264 0.84 -0.07 12.57
N PHE A 265 1.86 0.64 13.03
CA PHE A 265 3.00 1.02 12.18
C PHE A 265 3.72 -0.18 11.59
N LEU A 266 3.78 -1.30 12.31
CA LEU A 266 4.53 -2.48 11.89
C LEU A 266 3.67 -3.72 11.59
N GLN A 267 2.43 -3.77 12.07
CA GLN A 267 1.56 -4.92 11.79
C GLN A 267 1.37 -5.18 10.29
N SER A 268 1.33 -4.11 9.51
CA SER A 268 1.22 -4.18 8.05
C SER A 268 2.48 -4.70 7.35
N SER A 269 3.62 -4.73 8.06
CA SER A 269 4.95 -5.15 7.57
C SER A 269 5.24 -6.64 7.80
N VAL A 270 4.34 -7.36 8.46
CA VAL A 270 4.47 -8.81 8.65
C VAL A 270 4.38 -9.51 7.28
N ALA A 271 5.34 -10.42 7.05
CA ALA A 271 5.38 -11.23 5.84
C ALA A 271 4.17 -12.17 5.77
N ASN A 272 3.56 -12.24 4.62
CA ASN A 272 2.48 -13.17 4.29
C ASN A 272 2.73 -13.78 2.92
N THR A 273 2.29 -15.01 2.72
CA THR A 273 2.36 -15.67 1.41
C THR A 273 1.36 -15.02 0.46
N ASP A 274 1.83 -14.61 -0.70
CA ASP A 274 1.02 -14.18 -1.82
C ASP A 274 1.21 -15.12 -3.01
N HIS A 275 0.18 -15.23 -3.85
CA HIS A 275 0.22 -16.04 -5.06
C HIS A 275 0.60 -15.17 -6.26
N ILE A 276 1.63 -15.56 -7.03
CA ILE A 276 2.01 -14.90 -8.28
C ILE A 276 0.80 -14.87 -9.23
N VAL A 277 0.22 -16.04 -9.48
CA VAL A 277 -1.07 -16.15 -10.15
C VAL A 277 -2.15 -16.27 -9.08
N ALA A 278 -3.10 -15.33 -9.06
CA ALA A 278 -4.09 -15.21 -8.02
C ALA A 278 -4.90 -16.51 -7.82
N TYR A 279 -5.25 -16.79 -6.55
CA TYR A 279 -5.93 -18.02 -6.10
C TYR A 279 -7.16 -18.40 -6.91
N GLY A 280 -7.98 -17.44 -7.33
CA GLY A 280 -9.18 -17.70 -8.13
C GLY A 280 -8.93 -18.04 -9.61
N ILE A 281 -7.67 -17.93 -10.08
CA ILE A 281 -7.30 -18.14 -11.49
C ILE A 281 -6.58 -19.47 -11.67
N ASN A 282 -5.87 -19.96 -10.64
CA ASN A 282 -5.06 -21.18 -10.71
C ASN A 282 -5.50 -22.18 -9.64
N ASN A 283 -5.74 -23.44 -10.05
CA ASN A 283 -6.06 -24.54 -9.12
C ASN A 283 -4.84 -25.10 -8.35
N ASN A 284 -3.63 -24.61 -8.59
CA ASN A 284 -2.39 -25.07 -7.97
C ASN A 284 -2.08 -24.27 -6.69
N HIS A 285 -2.88 -24.47 -5.65
CA HIS A 285 -2.87 -23.68 -4.45
C HIS A 285 -1.68 -23.97 -3.50
N ASP A 286 -1.03 -25.14 -3.63
CA ASP A 286 0.03 -25.59 -2.73
C ASP A 286 1.41 -25.68 -3.40
N ASP A 287 1.59 -25.09 -4.59
CA ASP A 287 2.86 -25.10 -5.30
C ASP A 287 3.67 -23.84 -4.93
N ILE A 288 4.84 -24.05 -4.30
CA ILE A 288 5.71 -22.92 -3.90
C ILE A 288 6.24 -22.11 -5.07
N SER A 289 6.28 -22.66 -6.29
CA SER A 289 6.65 -21.90 -7.50
C SER A 289 5.65 -20.78 -7.82
N ASN A 290 4.44 -20.86 -7.26
CA ASN A 290 3.43 -19.82 -7.35
C ASN A 290 3.40 -18.87 -6.15
N TYR A 291 4.37 -18.95 -5.23
CA TYR A 291 4.39 -18.14 -4.02
C TYR A 291 5.45 -17.04 -4.07
N MET A 292 5.13 -15.90 -3.47
CA MET A 292 6.08 -14.88 -3.04
C MET A 292 5.75 -14.46 -1.61
N ALA A 293 6.77 -14.21 -0.78
CA ALA A 293 6.53 -13.51 0.49
C ALA A 293 6.28 -12.02 0.19
N MET A 294 5.27 -11.45 0.80
CA MET A 294 4.87 -10.06 0.62
C MET A 294 4.38 -9.48 1.94
N HIS A 295 4.48 -8.18 2.17
CA HIS A 295 3.80 -7.55 3.30
C HIS A 295 2.31 -7.90 3.28
N TYR A 296 1.73 -8.20 4.44
CA TYR A 296 0.29 -8.46 4.56
C TYR A 296 -0.58 -7.42 3.86
N ALA A 297 -0.25 -6.13 4.04
CA ALA A 297 -1.03 -5.08 3.40
C ALA A 297 -0.71 -4.87 1.91
N CYS A 298 0.52 -5.20 1.44
CA CYS A 298 0.84 -5.18 0.01
C CYS A 298 0.11 -6.31 -0.72
N ASN A 299 0.02 -7.50 -0.11
CA ASN A 299 -0.81 -8.60 -0.58
C ASN A 299 -2.29 -8.19 -0.66
N GLY A 300 -2.83 -7.57 0.42
CA GLY A 300 -4.19 -7.03 0.41
C GLY A 300 -4.46 -5.95 -0.65
N GLN A 301 -3.44 -5.21 -1.09
CA GLN A 301 -3.58 -4.24 -2.20
C GLN A 301 -3.51 -4.89 -3.58
N LYS A 302 -2.75 -5.99 -3.71
CA LYS A 302 -2.72 -6.79 -4.93
C LYS A 302 -4.06 -7.49 -5.13
N GLU A 303 -4.67 -8.02 -4.05
CA GLU A 303 -5.94 -8.74 -4.11
C GLU A 303 -5.90 -9.87 -5.18
N ASN A 304 -7.02 -10.09 -5.87
CA ASN A 304 -7.12 -11.06 -6.97
C ASN A 304 -6.79 -10.46 -8.35
N LYS A 305 -6.02 -9.36 -8.40
CA LYS A 305 -5.63 -8.77 -9.69
C LYS A 305 -4.75 -9.74 -10.48
N PRO A 306 -4.94 -9.83 -11.81
CA PRO A 306 -3.98 -10.48 -12.69
C PRO A 306 -2.57 -9.90 -12.47
N PHE A 307 -1.54 -10.76 -12.49
CA PHE A 307 -0.17 -10.35 -12.22
C PHE A 307 0.29 -9.18 -13.10
N LEU A 308 0.00 -9.24 -14.39
CA LEU A 308 0.36 -8.20 -15.33
C LEU A 308 -0.31 -6.86 -15.01
N GLN A 309 -1.60 -6.86 -14.64
CA GLN A 309 -2.31 -5.65 -14.20
C GLN A 309 -1.67 -5.05 -12.95
N TRP A 310 -1.35 -5.90 -11.96
CA TRP A 310 -0.67 -5.47 -10.76
C TRP A 310 0.73 -4.93 -11.09
N LEU A 311 1.51 -5.60 -11.94
CA LEU A 311 2.84 -5.15 -12.35
C LEU A 311 2.82 -3.74 -12.93
N TYR A 312 1.89 -3.45 -13.84
CA TYR A 312 1.80 -2.16 -14.53
C TYR A 312 1.34 -0.98 -13.67
N GLU A 313 0.81 -1.20 -12.47
CA GLU A 313 0.47 -0.09 -11.56
C GLU A 313 1.72 0.70 -11.12
N ASP A 314 2.91 0.06 -11.09
CA ASP A 314 4.21 0.67 -10.75
C ASP A 314 5.36 -0.18 -11.31
N LYS A 315 5.40 -0.34 -12.65
CA LYS A 315 6.22 -1.35 -13.34
C LYS A 315 7.69 -1.28 -12.98
N ASP A 316 8.30 -0.12 -13.11
CA ASP A 316 9.76 0.04 -12.96
C ASP A 316 10.21 -0.28 -11.53
N ASN A 317 9.50 0.25 -10.54
CA ASN A 317 9.83 -0.02 -9.14
C ASN A 317 9.56 -1.49 -8.77
N ARG A 318 8.44 -2.08 -9.23
CA ARG A 318 8.11 -3.48 -8.93
C ARG A 318 9.09 -4.46 -9.55
N ILE A 319 9.58 -4.21 -10.76
CA ILE A 319 10.64 -5.03 -11.36
C ILE A 319 11.89 -4.99 -10.48
N LYS A 320 12.34 -3.80 -10.09
CA LYS A 320 13.49 -3.64 -9.21
C LYS A 320 13.28 -4.38 -7.88
N TYR A 321 12.15 -4.17 -7.21
CA TYR A 321 11.86 -4.80 -5.92
C TYR A 321 11.75 -6.33 -6.01
N MET A 322 11.24 -6.87 -7.12
CA MET A 322 11.22 -8.32 -7.35
C MET A 322 12.62 -8.88 -7.54
N ILE A 323 13.49 -8.17 -8.26
CA ILE A 323 14.89 -8.55 -8.40
C ILE A 323 15.56 -8.56 -7.03
N ASP A 324 15.43 -7.50 -6.25
CA ASP A 324 16.00 -7.41 -4.90
C ASP A 324 15.48 -8.56 -3.98
N TYR A 325 14.20 -8.88 -4.09
CA TYR A 325 13.57 -9.99 -3.37
C TYR A 325 14.18 -11.35 -3.76
N PHE A 326 14.25 -11.65 -5.06
CA PHE A 326 14.76 -12.94 -5.53
C PHE A 326 16.27 -13.09 -5.32
N ASP A 327 17.06 -12.03 -5.48
CA ASP A 327 18.49 -12.03 -5.16
C ASP A 327 18.71 -12.40 -3.68
N HIS A 328 17.92 -11.78 -2.78
CA HIS A 328 18.02 -12.06 -1.35
C HIS A 328 17.60 -13.50 -1.01
N VAL A 329 16.49 -13.99 -1.58
CA VAL A 329 16.03 -15.37 -1.34
C VAL A 329 16.99 -16.39 -1.92
N ASP A 330 17.55 -16.15 -3.11
CA ASP A 330 18.56 -17.02 -3.72
C ASP A 330 19.82 -17.11 -2.85
N GLU A 331 20.26 -15.99 -2.27
CA GLU A 331 21.37 -15.95 -1.31
C GLU A 331 21.08 -16.78 -0.06
N LEU A 332 19.87 -16.68 0.51
CA LEU A 332 19.45 -17.48 1.67
C LEU A 332 19.46 -19.00 1.38
N ILE A 333 19.12 -19.38 0.16
CA ILE A 333 19.20 -20.77 -0.31
C ILE A 333 20.66 -21.21 -0.48
N ARG A 334 21.48 -20.39 -1.14
CA ARG A 334 22.92 -20.69 -1.35
C ARG A 334 23.69 -20.82 -0.04
N THR A 335 23.42 -19.94 0.90
CA THR A 335 24.06 -19.95 2.24
C THR A 335 23.46 -20.97 3.20
N LYS A 336 22.53 -21.83 2.73
CA LYS A 336 21.85 -22.86 3.50
C LYS A 336 21.07 -22.32 4.73
N LYS A 337 20.71 -21.05 4.73
CA LYS A 337 19.74 -20.50 5.71
C LYS A 337 18.34 -21.07 5.46
N ILE A 338 17.99 -21.32 4.19
CA ILE A 338 16.84 -22.14 3.79
C ILE A 338 17.35 -23.54 3.46
N LYS A 339 17.12 -24.51 4.36
CA LYS A 339 17.70 -25.88 4.29
C LYS A 339 16.83 -26.90 3.56
N LYS A 340 15.53 -26.61 3.35
CA LYS A 340 14.62 -27.58 2.72
C LYS A 340 15.01 -27.83 1.27
N LYS A 341 15.28 -29.10 0.91
CA LYS A 341 15.74 -29.53 -0.43
C LYS A 341 14.82 -29.00 -1.56
N MET A 342 13.51 -28.91 -1.30
CA MET A 342 12.52 -28.44 -2.28
C MET A 342 12.74 -26.98 -2.71
N TYR A 343 13.45 -26.17 -1.91
CA TYR A 343 13.76 -24.79 -2.25
C TYR A 343 14.96 -24.62 -3.17
N LYS A 344 15.74 -25.68 -3.45
CA LYS A 344 16.98 -25.60 -4.26
C LYS A 344 16.78 -24.82 -5.58
N ASN A 345 15.65 -25.06 -6.25
CA ASN A 345 15.31 -24.41 -7.52
C ASN A 345 14.07 -23.49 -7.40
N TYR A 346 13.68 -23.12 -6.17
CA TYR A 346 12.47 -22.29 -5.97
C TYR A 346 12.50 -21.00 -6.79
N VAL A 347 13.59 -20.23 -6.74
CA VAL A 347 13.69 -18.94 -7.45
C VAL A 347 13.56 -19.13 -8.96
N ALA A 348 14.21 -20.17 -9.53
CA ALA A 348 14.08 -20.48 -10.95
C ALA A 348 12.62 -20.77 -11.34
N TYR A 349 11.93 -21.62 -10.60
CA TYR A 349 10.53 -21.95 -10.89
C TYR A 349 9.56 -20.77 -10.65
N ALA A 350 9.79 -19.97 -9.61
CA ALA A 350 8.98 -18.79 -9.37
C ALA A 350 9.13 -17.74 -10.48
N THR A 351 10.34 -17.56 -10.99
CA THR A 351 10.59 -16.63 -12.13
C THR A 351 10.03 -17.15 -13.44
N GLU A 352 9.99 -18.48 -13.67
CA GLU A 352 9.24 -19.08 -14.78
C GLU A 352 7.73 -18.80 -14.66
N THR A 353 7.18 -18.94 -13.46
CA THR A 353 5.76 -18.60 -13.21
C THR A 353 5.47 -17.12 -13.47
N ILE A 354 6.39 -16.22 -13.09
CA ILE A 354 6.29 -14.78 -13.40
C ILE A 354 6.32 -14.53 -14.92
N PHE A 355 7.22 -15.20 -15.64
CA PHE A 355 7.30 -15.09 -17.10
C PHE A 355 5.97 -15.48 -17.76
N GLU A 356 5.39 -16.60 -17.35
CA GLU A 356 4.09 -17.05 -17.85
C GLU A 356 2.95 -16.09 -17.45
N ALA A 357 2.90 -15.67 -16.17
CA ALA A 357 1.87 -14.77 -15.64
C ALA A 357 1.94 -13.34 -16.25
N SER A 358 3.14 -12.92 -16.68
CA SER A 358 3.37 -11.66 -17.39
C SER A 358 3.20 -11.80 -18.91
N LYS A 359 2.84 -12.98 -19.42
CA LYS A 359 2.75 -13.28 -20.87
C LYS A 359 4.06 -12.98 -21.62
N GLY A 360 5.19 -13.25 -20.99
CA GLY A 360 6.52 -13.02 -21.54
C GLY A 360 7.07 -11.61 -21.39
N GLU A 361 6.29 -10.66 -20.85
CA GLU A 361 6.75 -9.26 -20.71
C GLU A 361 7.82 -9.04 -19.65
N LEU A 362 7.89 -9.92 -18.64
CA LEU A 362 8.92 -9.90 -17.61
C LEU A 362 9.68 -11.21 -17.60
N ASN A 363 10.89 -11.22 -18.16
CA ASN A 363 11.77 -12.36 -18.16
C ASN A 363 12.91 -12.20 -17.15
N LEU A 364 12.79 -12.91 -16.03
CA LEU A 364 13.83 -13.03 -14.99
C LEU A 364 14.51 -14.41 -15.01
N THR A 365 14.08 -15.35 -15.86
CA THR A 365 14.55 -16.74 -15.85
C THR A 365 16.03 -16.89 -16.17
N THR A 366 16.56 -16.03 -17.04
CA THR A 366 17.99 -16.03 -17.41
C THR A 366 18.91 -15.62 -16.25
N ARG A 367 18.39 -14.81 -15.31
CA ARG A 367 19.12 -14.39 -14.11
C ARG A 367 19.21 -15.51 -13.06
N TYR A 368 18.22 -16.38 -13.01
CA TYR A 368 18.09 -17.44 -11.99
C TYR A 368 17.94 -18.83 -12.63
N PRO A 369 19.03 -19.40 -13.18
CA PRO A 369 18.98 -20.72 -13.83
C PRO A 369 18.74 -21.82 -12.77
N LYS A 370 18.16 -22.93 -13.21
CA LYS A 370 18.04 -24.15 -12.39
C LYS A 370 19.41 -24.70 -12.05
N ARG A 371 19.57 -25.22 -10.83
CA ARG A 371 20.80 -25.79 -10.29
C ARG A 371 20.73 -27.29 -10.21
#